data_c9c232bf7e11831d2e78e7b89ca1da05
#
_entry.id   c9c232bf7e11831d2e78e7b89ca1da05
#
_cell.length_a   1.000
_cell.length_b   1.000
_cell.length_c   1.000
_cell.angle_alpha   90.00
_cell.angle_beta   90.00
_cell.angle_gamma   90.00
#
_symmetry.space_group_name_H-M   'P 1'
#
loop_
_entity.id
_entity.type
_entity.pdbx_description
1 polymer ?
#
loop_
_entity_poly.entity_id
_entity_poly.type
_entity_poly.pdbx_seq_one_letter_code
_entity_poly.pdbx_strand_id
1 'polypeptide(L)'
;MDINQQNIEEIVKQVLSSMQGTPSASAKGASKEIPKTARVAVLTKLEHFDLKEYPIPPLGDEDILVKVEGCGVCGTDAHEFKRDPFSLIPVALGHEGTGEIVAMGKNVKKDSAGKDLHIGDKVVTCMIFKDNPDVTMFDLNKQNIGGADVYGLLPDDDIHHNGWFADYLFVRKGSSVFNVSDLDLDSRILIEPAAVLIHAVERAKTTGILRFNSRVVVQGCGPIGLLCIAILRTMGIENIVAVDGNAQRLAFAKEMGAEKSVDFTKHKGIEALTKAVEDAFGGYPADFGFQCTGSPIAHANIYKFIRSGGGLCELGFFINGGDATINPHFDICAKELTVVGSWVYTLRDYATTFDFLKRAKAIGLPLSKLITHRFPLEQINEALETNLSMQGLKIAVINK
;
A
#
# COMPACT_ATOMS: atom_id res chain seq x y z
N MET A 1 -39.03 -39.48 2.56
CA MET A 1 -37.85 -40.00 3.25
C MET A 1 -37.90 -39.45 4.64
N ASP A 2 -38.29 -40.25 5.63
CA ASP A 2 -38.33 -39.81 7.02
C ASP A 2 -36.88 -39.70 7.55
N ILE A 3 -36.47 -38.48 7.85
CA ILE A 3 -35.22 -38.22 8.48
C ILE A 3 -35.42 -38.55 9.96
N ASN A 4 -34.91 -39.69 10.39
CA ASN A 4 -35.01 -40.15 11.77
C ASN A 4 -34.08 -39.27 12.66
N GLN A 5 -34.56 -38.90 13.85
CA GLN A 5 -33.88 -38.05 14.80
C GLN A 5 -32.47 -38.56 15.18
N GLN A 6 -32.24 -39.88 15.12
CA GLN A 6 -30.93 -40.50 15.31
C GLN A 6 -29.92 -40.15 14.22
N ASN A 7 -30.36 -39.99 12.96
CA ASN A 7 -29.46 -39.58 11.88
C ASN A 7 -29.03 -38.12 11.99
N ILE A 8 -29.88 -37.26 12.56
CA ILE A 8 -29.54 -35.84 12.81
C ILE A 8 -28.51 -35.72 13.91
N GLU A 9 -28.64 -36.50 15.00
CA GLU A 9 -27.67 -36.50 16.09
C GLU A 9 -26.28 -37.04 15.65
N GLU A 10 -26.25 -38.04 14.78
CA GLU A 10 -24.99 -38.54 14.22
C GLU A 10 -24.31 -37.53 13.28
N ILE A 11 -25.06 -36.87 12.42
CA ILE A 11 -24.56 -35.81 11.54
C ILE A 11 -24.04 -34.62 12.37
N VAL A 12 -24.77 -34.22 13.40
CA VAL A 12 -24.35 -33.14 14.30
C VAL A 12 -23.07 -33.53 15.05
N LYS A 13 -22.96 -34.77 15.52
CA LYS A 13 -21.72 -35.28 16.15
C LYS A 13 -20.53 -35.30 15.18
N GLN A 14 -20.74 -35.72 13.93
CA GLN A 14 -19.69 -35.70 12.89
C GLN A 14 -19.26 -34.28 12.54
N VAL A 15 -20.19 -33.34 12.40
CA VAL A 15 -19.87 -31.94 12.16
C VAL A 15 -19.15 -31.32 13.35
N LEU A 16 -19.58 -31.56 14.57
CA LEU A 16 -18.91 -31.08 15.77
C LEU A 16 -17.52 -31.68 15.97
N SER A 17 -17.32 -32.95 15.62
CA SER A 17 -15.99 -33.59 15.67
C SER A 17 -15.05 -33.10 14.56
N SER A 18 -15.59 -32.72 13.40
CA SER A 18 -14.80 -32.09 12.32
C SER A 18 -14.50 -30.60 12.59
N MET A 19 -15.29 -29.93 13.42
CA MET A 19 -15.05 -28.56 13.90
C MET A 19 -14.13 -28.48 15.12
N GLN A 20 -13.96 -29.58 15.87
CA GLN A 20 -12.91 -29.72 16.87
C GLN A 20 -11.60 -30.11 16.14
N GLY A 21 -11.03 -29.12 15.44
CA GLY A 21 -9.66 -29.24 14.95
C GLY A 21 -8.77 -29.68 16.10
N THR A 22 -8.01 -30.75 15.88
CA THR A 22 -6.93 -31.22 16.78
C THR A 22 -6.21 -29.99 17.32
N PRO A 23 -5.99 -29.86 18.63
CA PRO A 23 -5.14 -28.81 19.14
C PRO A 23 -3.79 -28.98 18.42
N SER A 24 -3.44 -28.03 17.56
CA SER A 24 -2.10 -27.94 17.02
C SER A 24 -1.20 -27.92 18.24
N ALA A 25 -0.41 -28.98 18.41
CA ALA A 25 0.64 -29.01 19.39
C ALA A 25 1.46 -27.75 19.15
N SER A 26 1.44 -26.83 20.09
CA SER A 26 2.31 -25.67 20.10
C SER A 26 3.73 -26.24 20.04
N ALA A 27 4.31 -26.22 18.86
CA ALA A 27 5.73 -26.41 18.73
C ALA A 27 6.34 -25.34 19.63
N LYS A 28 6.96 -25.76 20.74
CA LYS A 28 7.87 -24.92 21.51
C LYS A 28 9.00 -24.57 20.55
N GLY A 29 8.81 -23.49 19.80
CA GLY A 29 9.87 -22.89 19.01
C GLY A 29 10.98 -22.55 19.97
N ALA A 30 12.15 -23.15 19.76
CA ALA A 30 13.36 -22.71 20.43
C ALA A 30 13.42 -21.19 20.23
N SER A 31 13.48 -20.42 21.32
CA SER A 31 13.66 -18.97 21.25
C SER A 31 14.96 -18.73 20.48
N LYS A 32 14.84 -18.26 19.24
CA LYS A 32 16.02 -17.80 18.49
C LYS A 32 16.64 -16.71 19.34
N GLU A 33 17.92 -16.86 19.67
CA GLU A 33 18.62 -15.86 20.47
C GLU A 33 18.61 -14.53 19.72
N ILE A 34 18.07 -13.51 20.34
CA ILE A 34 18.03 -12.16 19.76
C ILE A 34 19.46 -11.61 19.82
N PRO A 35 20.01 -11.14 18.69
CA PRO A 35 21.37 -10.59 18.69
C PRO A 35 21.40 -9.30 19.52
N LYS A 36 22.59 -8.95 20.04
CA LYS A 36 22.79 -7.71 20.82
C LYS A 36 22.74 -6.47 19.92
N THR A 37 23.15 -6.61 18.68
CA THR A 37 23.20 -5.57 17.67
C THR A 37 22.53 -6.06 16.39
N ALA A 38 22.08 -5.14 15.54
CA ALA A 38 21.52 -5.47 14.24
C ALA A 38 21.80 -4.34 13.23
N ARG A 39 21.77 -4.71 11.95
CA ARG A 39 22.07 -3.81 10.86
C ARG A 39 20.85 -2.96 10.49
N VAL A 40 21.10 -1.70 10.21
CA VAL A 40 20.14 -0.72 9.69
C VAL A 40 20.76 -0.03 8.49
N ALA A 41 20.03 0.05 7.39
CA ALA A 41 20.42 0.89 6.26
C ALA A 41 20.04 2.33 6.56
N VAL A 42 21.02 3.18 6.77
CA VAL A 42 20.85 4.61 7.07
C VAL A 42 21.22 5.42 5.83
N LEU A 43 20.29 6.21 5.33
CA LEU A 43 20.57 7.22 4.32
C LEU A 43 21.39 8.33 5.00
N THR A 44 22.70 8.35 4.78
CA THR A 44 23.63 9.25 5.46
C THR A 44 23.95 10.51 4.66
N LYS A 45 23.73 10.45 3.36
CA LYS A 45 23.82 11.55 2.40
C LYS A 45 23.00 11.22 1.16
N LEU A 46 22.74 12.18 0.32
CA LEU A 46 22.06 11.97 -0.95
C LEU A 46 22.71 10.83 -1.75
N GLU A 47 21.89 9.99 -2.30
CA GLU A 47 22.24 8.85 -3.16
C GLU A 47 23.14 7.80 -2.48
N HIS A 48 23.11 7.72 -1.13
CA HIS A 48 23.98 6.77 -0.44
C HIS A 48 23.48 6.33 0.92
N PHE A 49 23.20 5.04 1.03
CA PHE A 49 22.98 4.34 2.29
C PHE A 49 24.28 3.70 2.79
N ASP A 50 24.55 3.86 4.08
CA ASP A 50 25.51 3.06 4.83
C ASP A 50 24.78 1.99 5.63
N LEU A 51 25.27 0.75 5.62
CA LEU A 51 24.84 -0.27 6.58
C LEU A 51 25.57 -0.05 7.89
N LYS A 52 24.82 0.39 8.90
CA LYS A 52 25.31 0.60 10.26
C LYS A 52 24.83 -0.50 11.17
N GLU A 53 25.62 -0.83 12.15
CA GLU A 53 25.26 -1.79 13.18
C GLU A 53 24.96 -1.05 14.49
N TYR A 54 23.73 -1.23 15.00
CA TYR A 54 23.26 -0.58 16.21
C TYR A 54 22.82 -1.59 17.27
N PRO A 55 22.97 -1.27 18.57
CA PRO A 55 22.40 -2.05 19.63
C PRO A 55 20.87 -2.18 19.47
N ILE A 56 20.31 -3.34 19.75
CA ILE A 56 18.86 -3.50 19.88
C ILE A 56 18.47 -2.98 21.27
N PRO A 57 17.62 -1.97 21.37
CA PRO A 57 17.22 -1.41 22.67
C PRO A 57 16.45 -2.42 23.52
N PRO A 58 16.50 -2.32 24.85
CA PRO A 58 15.66 -3.12 25.71
C PRO A 58 14.18 -2.80 25.48
N LEU A 59 13.33 -3.86 25.39
CA LEU A 59 11.90 -3.64 25.17
C LEU A 59 11.23 -3.13 26.44
N GLY A 60 10.44 -2.10 26.29
CA GLY A 60 9.45 -1.69 27.27
C GLY A 60 8.23 -2.64 27.31
N ASP A 61 7.32 -2.38 28.24
CA ASP A 61 6.17 -3.24 28.51
C ASP A 61 5.17 -3.35 27.33
N GLU A 62 5.19 -2.39 26.41
CA GLU A 62 4.24 -2.28 25.29
C GLU A 62 4.94 -2.30 23.91
N ASP A 63 6.26 -2.55 23.88
CA ASP A 63 7.04 -2.56 22.65
C ASP A 63 7.06 -3.96 22.00
N ILE A 64 7.37 -4.01 20.70
CA ILE A 64 7.52 -5.25 19.95
C ILE A 64 8.83 -5.17 19.14
N LEU A 65 9.59 -6.24 19.13
CA LEU A 65 10.72 -6.41 18.21
C LEU A 65 10.33 -7.33 17.08
N VAL A 66 10.43 -6.82 15.85
CA VAL A 66 10.09 -7.55 14.63
C VAL A 66 11.37 -7.84 13.85
N LYS A 67 11.66 -9.11 13.57
CA LYS A 67 12.68 -9.49 12.58
C LYS A 67 12.10 -9.23 11.20
N VAL A 68 12.72 -8.34 10.44
CA VAL A 68 12.24 -7.96 9.10
C VAL A 68 12.45 -9.11 8.13
N GLU A 69 11.41 -9.46 7.38
CA GLU A 69 11.46 -10.44 6.28
C GLU A 69 11.52 -9.76 4.92
N GLY A 70 10.90 -8.61 4.79
CA GLY A 70 10.94 -7.84 3.56
C GLY A 70 10.27 -6.48 3.68
N CYS A 71 10.67 -5.59 2.79
CA CYS A 71 10.11 -4.24 2.66
C CYS A 71 10.08 -3.81 1.20
N GLY A 72 8.96 -3.27 0.75
CA GLY A 72 8.86 -2.63 -0.56
C GLY A 72 9.62 -1.31 -0.59
N VAL A 73 10.12 -0.94 -1.77
CA VAL A 73 10.69 0.39 -2.03
C VAL A 73 9.59 1.27 -2.60
N CYS A 74 9.28 2.34 -1.88
CA CYS A 74 8.31 3.35 -2.29
C CYS A 74 8.96 4.46 -3.14
N GLY A 75 8.13 5.18 -3.89
CA GLY A 75 8.56 6.43 -4.52
C GLY A 75 9.05 7.46 -3.51
N THR A 76 8.50 7.48 -2.30
CA THR A 76 8.96 8.35 -1.19
C THR A 76 10.42 8.06 -0.85
N ASP A 77 10.79 6.78 -0.66
CA ASP A 77 12.19 6.39 -0.37
C ASP A 77 13.13 6.85 -1.49
N ALA A 78 12.70 6.69 -2.75
CA ALA A 78 13.48 7.10 -3.91
C ALA A 78 13.66 8.63 -3.99
N HIS A 79 12.66 9.41 -3.58
CA HIS A 79 12.76 10.86 -3.54
C HIS A 79 13.65 11.35 -2.38
N GLU A 80 13.55 10.72 -1.19
CA GLU A 80 14.46 10.99 -0.08
C GLU A 80 15.90 10.67 -0.47
N PHE A 81 16.12 9.50 -1.07
CA PHE A 81 17.44 9.11 -1.58
C PHE A 81 18.01 10.13 -2.56
N LYS A 82 17.20 10.68 -3.45
CA LYS A 82 17.66 11.58 -4.53
C LYS A 82 17.76 13.05 -4.12
N ARG A 83 16.88 13.54 -3.22
CA ARG A 83 16.68 14.98 -3.01
C ARG A 83 16.47 15.41 -1.56
N ASP A 84 16.18 14.46 -0.65
CA ASP A 84 15.82 14.73 0.75
C ASP A 84 14.74 15.82 0.92
N PRO A 85 13.57 15.68 0.27
CA PRO A 85 12.53 16.68 0.26
C PRO A 85 11.95 17.00 1.64
N PHE A 86 12.08 16.07 2.61
CA PHE A 86 11.62 16.26 3.99
C PHE A 86 12.74 16.64 4.96
N SER A 87 13.98 16.77 4.47
CA SER A 87 15.16 17.12 5.28
C SER A 87 15.39 16.15 6.45
N LEU A 88 15.37 14.84 6.17
CA LEU A 88 15.44 13.78 7.18
C LEU A 88 16.86 13.20 7.36
N ILE A 89 17.79 13.46 6.46
CA ILE A 89 19.14 12.87 6.52
C ILE A 89 19.88 13.32 7.79
N PRO A 90 20.42 12.38 8.62
CA PRO A 90 20.43 10.93 8.45
C PRO A 90 19.12 10.26 8.86
N VAL A 91 18.68 9.24 8.10
CA VAL A 91 17.40 8.56 8.34
C VAL A 91 17.45 7.07 7.97
N ALA A 92 16.76 6.22 8.75
CA ALA A 92 16.46 4.84 8.38
C ALA A 92 15.12 4.81 7.62
N LEU A 93 15.18 4.59 6.29
CA LEU A 93 13.97 4.55 5.44
C LEU A 93 13.31 3.17 5.41
N GLY A 94 12.25 3.07 4.62
CA GLY A 94 11.43 1.87 4.44
C GLY A 94 10.20 1.87 5.34
N HIS A 95 9.00 1.83 4.72
CA HIS A 95 7.70 1.88 5.40
C HIS A 95 6.70 0.85 4.88
N GLU A 96 7.01 0.12 3.81
CA GLU A 96 6.19 -0.96 3.24
C GLU A 96 6.65 -2.34 3.75
N GLY A 97 6.89 -2.48 5.05
CA GLY A 97 7.59 -3.63 5.61
C GLY A 97 6.71 -4.65 6.31
N THR A 98 7.27 -5.86 6.44
CA THR A 98 6.68 -6.99 7.16
C THR A 98 7.77 -7.85 7.80
N GLY A 99 7.43 -8.55 8.88
CA GLY A 99 8.38 -9.43 9.54
C GLY A 99 7.75 -10.32 10.60
N GLU A 100 8.59 -11.05 11.32
CA GLU A 100 8.24 -11.98 12.38
C GLU A 100 8.43 -11.34 13.75
N ILE A 101 7.45 -11.43 14.62
CA ILE A 101 7.62 -11.04 16.03
C ILE A 101 8.63 -11.97 16.70
N VAL A 102 9.72 -11.41 17.20
CA VAL A 102 10.75 -12.19 17.94
C VAL A 102 10.77 -11.90 19.42
N ALA A 103 10.25 -10.74 19.85
CA ALA A 103 10.04 -10.41 21.26
C ALA A 103 8.88 -9.42 21.42
N MET A 104 8.21 -9.47 22.57
CA MET A 104 7.10 -8.56 22.91
C MET A 104 7.18 -8.18 24.39
N GLY A 105 6.80 -6.93 24.68
CA GLY A 105 6.57 -6.46 26.02
C GLY A 105 5.42 -7.22 26.71
N LYS A 106 5.46 -7.28 28.02
CA LYS A 106 4.51 -8.11 28.83
C LYS A 106 3.04 -7.70 28.68
N ASN A 107 2.77 -6.44 28.26
CA ASN A 107 1.41 -5.93 28.09
C ASN A 107 0.88 -6.13 26.66
N VAL A 108 1.71 -6.51 25.70
CA VAL A 108 1.29 -6.80 24.34
C VAL A 108 0.64 -8.17 24.29
N LYS A 109 -0.67 -8.23 23.96
CA LYS A 109 -1.45 -9.48 23.92
C LYS A 109 -2.23 -9.64 22.64
N LYS A 110 -2.64 -8.53 22.02
CA LYS A 110 -3.50 -8.49 20.85
C LYS A 110 -3.00 -7.50 19.83
N ASP A 111 -3.30 -7.80 18.57
CA ASP A 111 -3.12 -6.85 17.49
C ASP A 111 -4.20 -5.74 17.51
N SER A 112 -4.06 -4.77 16.62
CA SER A 112 -4.99 -3.63 16.53
C SER A 112 -6.39 -4.01 16.04
N ALA A 113 -6.58 -5.23 15.52
CA ALA A 113 -7.88 -5.79 15.15
C ALA A 113 -8.47 -6.72 16.24
N GLY A 114 -7.75 -6.91 17.36
CA GLY A 114 -8.18 -7.73 18.49
C GLY A 114 -7.80 -9.21 18.41
N LYS A 115 -7.01 -9.64 17.41
CA LYS A 115 -6.44 -11.00 17.34
C LYS A 115 -5.33 -11.16 18.36
N ASP A 116 -5.19 -12.35 18.93
CA ASP A 116 -4.07 -12.65 19.82
C ASP A 116 -2.74 -12.59 19.06
N LEU A 117 -1.71 -12.04 19.70
CA LEU A 117 -0.36 -11.94 19.19
C LEU A 117 0.57 -12.89 19.95
N HIS A 118 1.44 -13.57 19.21
CA HIS A 118 2.44 -14.48 19.73
C HIS A 118 3.81 -14.24 19.07
N ILE A 119 4.86 -14.65 19.76
CA ILE A 119 6.19 -14.74 19.14
C ILE A 119 6.11 -15.74 17.98
N GLY A 120 6.65 -15.35 16.83
CA GLY A 120 6.57 -16.12 15.58
C GLY A 120 5.48 -15.66 14.62
N ASP A 121 4.52 -14.85 15.08
CA ASP A 121 3.50 -14.27 14.19
C ASP A 121 4.12 -13.31 13.18
N LYS A 122 3.57 -13.34 11.96
CA LYS A 122 3.94 -12.39 10.91
C LYS A 122 3.08 -11.15 11.03
N VAL A 123 3.73 -9.99 11.02
CA VAL A 123 3.04 -8.73 11.24
C VAL A 123 3.42 -7.66 10.22
N VAL A 124 2.52 -6.71 10.09
CA VAL A 124 2.76 -5.40 9.49
C VAL A 124 2.37 -4.32 10.50
N THR A 125 2.98 -3.15 10.38
CA THR A 125 2.54 -1.98 11.14
C THR A 125 1.76 -1.03 10.26
N CYS A 126 0.81 -0.28 10.83
CA CYS A 126 0.48 1.02 10.24
C CYS A 126 1.74 1.87 10.33
N MET A 127 2.18 2.47 9.22
CA MET A 127 3.39 3.29 9.27
C MET A 127 3.20 4.53 10.14
N ILE A 128 1.96 5.01 10.27
CA ILE A 128 1.61 6.19 11.06
C ILE A 128 1.40 5.78 12.51
N PHE A 129 2.12 6.41 13.43
CA PHE A 129 1.92 6.24 14.87
C PHE A 129 2.14 7.57 15.59
N LYS A 130 1.69 7.68 16.83
CA LYS A 130 1.91 8.82 17.69
C LYS A 130 1.63 8.47 19.15
N ASP A 131 2.55 8.78 20.02
CA ASP A 131 2.39 8.53 21.46
C ASP A 131 1.30 9.41 22.09
N ASN A 132 1.14 10.64 21.58
CA ASN A 132 0.14 11.59 22.04
C ASN A 132 -0.55 12.26 20.86
N PRO A 133 -1.54 11.59 20.24
CA PRO A 133 -2.24 12.10 19.05
C PRO A 133 -3.00 13.40 19.34
N ASP A 134 -3.13 14.25 18.33
CA ASP A 134 -4.18 15.26 18.31
C ASP A 134 -5.54 14.55 18.31
N VAL A 135 -6.24 14.63 19.45
CA VAL A 135 -7.47 13.90 19.69
C VAL A 135 -8.52 14.18 18.61
N THR A 136 -8.65 15.43 18.18
CA THR A 136 -9.61 15.84 17.15
C THR A 136 -9.37 15.10 15.83
N MET A 137 -8.13 15.02 15.39
CA MET A 137 -7.76 14.34 14.14
C MET A 137 -7.92 12.83 14.25
N PHE A 138 -7.62 12.24 15.39
CA PHE A 138 -7.83 10.81 15.62
C PHE A 138 -9.32 10.44 15.67
N ASP A 139 -10.14 11.22 16.35
CA ASP A 139 -11.60 10.99 16.42
C ASP A 139 -12.24 11.05 15.04
N LEU A 140 -11.74 11.91 14.15
CA LEU A 140 -12.19 11.99 12.76
C LEU A 140 -11.56 10.94 11.84
N ASN A 141 -10.70 10.05 12.35
CA ASN A 141 -9.88 9.12 11.55
C ASN A 141 -9.13 9.82 10.41
N LYS A 142 -8.46 10.90 10.76
CA LYS A 142 -7.63 11.72 9.86
C LYS A 142 -6.18 11.80 10.34
N GLN A 143 -5.69 10.73 10.99
CA GLN A 143 -4.31 10.69 11.47
C GLN A 143 -3.28 10.89 10.36
N ASN A 144 -3.62 10.56 9.13
CA ASN A 144 -2.80 10.78 7.94
C ASN A 144 -2.51 12.26 7.62
N ILE A 145 -3.27 13.19 8.18
CA ILE A 145 -3.09 14.64 8.01
C ILE A 145 -2.82 15.37 9.32
N GLY A 146 -2.72 14.65 10.44
CA GLY A 146 -2.56 15.21 11.77
C GLY A 146 -1.11 15.45 12.22
N GLY A 147 -0.11 15.24 11.34
CA GLY A 147 1.31 15.42 11.69
C GLY A 147 1.82 14.34 12.66
N ALA A 148 1.45 13.09 12.41
CA ALA A 148 1.90 11.94 13.16
C ALA A 148 3.33 11.51 12.76
N ASP A 149 3.98 10.75 13.64
CA ASP A 149 5.25 10.11 13.35
C ASP A 149 5.04 8.94 12.34
N VAL A 150 6.06 8.66 11.54
CA VAL A 150 5.97 7.69 10.45
C VAL A 150 7.21 6.78 10.45
N TYR A 151 7.01 5.47 10.60
CA TYR A 151 8.10 4.51 10.41
C TYR A 151 8.74 4.66 9.03
N GLY A 152 10.06 4.67 8.99
CA GLY A 152 10.81 4.88 7.76
C GLY A 152 10.90 6.33 7.27
N LEU A 153 10.34 7.29 8.03
CA LEU A 153 10.44 8.73 7.77
C LEU A 153 10.65 9.52 9.08
N LEU A 154 11.11 8.85 10.12
CA LEU A 154 11.54 9.47 11.37
C LEU A 154 13.02 9.85 11.28
N PRO A 155 13.40 11.06 11.70
CA PRO A 155 14.81 11.38 11.93
C PRO A 155 15.47 10.33 12.80
N ASP A 156 16.77 10.10 12.59
CA ASP A 156 17.52 9.17 13.41
C ASP A 156 17.50 9.61 14.89
N ASP A 157 17.29 8.66 15.79
CA ASP A 157 17.22 8.89 17.24
C ASP A 157 17.95 7.76 17.99
N ASP A 158 17.92 7.77 19.33
CA ASP A 158 18.62 6.78 20.16
C ASP A 158 18.17 5.33 19.97
N ILE A 159 17.03 5.10 19.28
CA ILE A 159 16.50 3.76 18.96
C ILE A 159 17.12 3.21 17.67
N HIS A 160 17.39 4.06 16.70
CA HIS A 160 17.95 3.74 15.37
C HIS A 160 17.16 2.76 14.49
N HIS A 161 16.33 1.89 15.08
CA HIS A 161 15.57 0.85 14.38
C HIS A 161 14.16 1.34 13.97
N ASN A 162 14.10 2.49 13.27
CA ASN A 162 12.88 3.24 12.95
C ASN A 162 12.34 3.02 11.53
N GLY A 163 13.03 2.24 10.72
CA GLY A 163 12.68 1.94 9.33
C GLY A 163 12.81 0.47 9.01
N TRP A 164 12.08 0.03 7.99
CA TRP A 164 12.04 -1.37 7.58
C TRP A 164 13.23 -1.79 6.69
N PHE A 165 14.10 -0.88 6.26
CA PHE A 165 15.36 -1.26 5.62
C PHE A 165 16.40 -1.60 6.69
N ALA A 166 16.12 -2.65 7.45
CA ALA A 166 16.92 -3.10 8.59
C ALA A 166 16.75 -4.62 8.81
N ASP A 167 17.60 -5.23 9.64
CA ASP A 167 17.39 -6.62 10.08
C ASP A 167 16.21 -6.72 11.08
N TYR A 168 15.98 -5.66 11.87
CA TYR A 168 14.91 -5.59 12.86
C TYR A 168 14.26 -4.20 12.86
N LEU A 169 12.95 -4.19 13.06
CA LEU A 169 12.19 -2.98 13.38
C LEU A 169 11.83 -2.98 14.87
N PHE A 170 12.06 -1.86 15.54
CA PHE A 170 11.58 -1.63 16.90
C PHE A 170 10.22 -0.95 16.85
N VAL A 171 9.17 -1.72 17.14
CA VAL A 171 7.80 -1.22 17.15
C VAL A 171 7.49 -0.62 18.51
N ARG A 172 7.34 0.69 18.54
CA ARG A 172 7.16 1.47 19.75
C ARG A 172 5.73 1.38 20.27
N LYS A 173 5.57 1.60 21.57
CA LYS A 173 4.28 1.88 22.18
C LYS A 173 3.45 2.88 21.33
N GLY A 174 2.13 2.67 21.28
CA GLY A 174 1.21 3.52 20.49
C GLY A 174 1.12 3.15 19.02
N SER A 175 1.95 2.22 18.54
CA SER A 175 1.89 1.73 17.17
C SER A 175 0.73 0.77 16.94
N SER A 176 0.15 0.83 15.75
CA SER A 176 -0.85 -0.15 15.33
C SER A 176 -0.17 -1.29 14.57
N VAL A 177 -0.43 -2.53 15.02
CA VAL A 177 0.17 -3.76 14.48
C VAL A 177 -0.95 -4.71 14.09
N PHE A 178 -0.78 -5.46 13.00
CA PHE A 178 -1.75 -6.44 12.51
C PHE A 178 -1.09 -7.79 12.27
N ASN A 179 -1.70 -8.86 12.77
CA ASN A 179 -1.30 -10.23 12.50
C ASN A 179 -1.76 -10.62 11.08
N VAL A 180 -0.79 -10.88 10.22
CA VAL A 180 -0.95 -11.24 8.80
C VAL A 180 -0.30 -12.58 8.46
N SER A 181 -0.20 -13.48 9.43
CA SER A 181 0.45 -14.80 9.30
C SER A 181 -0.22 -15.69 8.25
N ASP A 182 -1.44 -15.40 7.85
CA ASP A 182 -2.21 -16.10 6.81
C ASP A 182 -1.87 -15.64 5.38
N LEU A 183 -1.04 -14.59 5.22
CA LEU A 183 -0.62 -14.06 3.93
C LEU A 183 0.83 -14.45 3.60
N ASP A 184 1.07 -14.71 2.32
CA ASP A 184 2.43 -14.88 1.80
C ASP A 184 3.23 -13.57 1.83
N LEU A 185 4.57 -13.66 1.71
CA LEU A 185 5.46 -12.51 1.83
C LEU A 185 5.15 -11.40 0.81
N ASP A 186 4.89 -11.76 -0.44
CA ASP A 186 4.61 -10.80 -1.49
C ASP A 186 3.31 -10.02 -1.19
N SER A 187 2.27 -10.73 -0.75
CA SER A 187 1.02 -10.11 -0.32
C SER A 187 1.23 -9.17 0.87
N ARG A 188 2.08 -9.55 1.83
CA ARG A 188 2.37 -8.73 3.02
C ARG A 188 3.11 -7.44 2.67
N ILE A 189 4.06 -7.47 1.74
CA ILE A 189 4.79 -6.29 1.23
C ILE A 189 3.84 -5.33 0.50
N LEU A 190 2.79 -5.85 -0.13
CA LEU A 190 1.81 -5.04 -0.88
C LEU A 190 0.70 -4.43 0.00
N ILE A 191 0.65 -4.74 1.30
CA ILE A 191 -0.40 -4.21 2.20
C ILE A 191 -0.34 -2.69 2.27
N GLU A 192 0.84 -2.14 2.54
CA GLU A 192 0.99 -0.69 2.72
C GLU A 192 0.58 0.07 1.45
N PRO A 193 1.17 -0.17 0.25
CA PRO A 193 0.76 0.55 -0.94
C PRO A 193 -0.69 0.27 -1.35
N ALA A 194 -1.26 -0.89 -1.03
CA ALA A 194 -2.67 -1.15 -1.25
C ALA A 194 -3.57 -0.31 -0.32
N ALA A 195 -3.15 -0.08 0.94
CA ALA A 195 -3.90 0.77 1.87
C ALA A 195 -4.01 2.21 1.37
N VAL A 196 -2.97 2.75 0.72
CA VAL A 196 -3.01 4.06 0.04
C VAL A 196 -4.14 4.12 -0.99
N LEU A 197 -4.26 3.08 -1.81
CA LEU A 197 -5.29 3.02 -2.85
C LEU A 197 -6.69 2.74 -2.27
N ILE A 198 -6.80 1.92 -1.25
CA ILE A 198 -8.07 1.72 -0.53
C ILE A 198 -8.56 3.04 0.02
N HIS A 199 -7.70 3.84 0.66
CA HIS A 199 -8.05 5.17 1.13
C HIS A 199 -8.56 6.06 -0.01
N ALA A 200 -7.84 6.13 -1.13
CA ALA A 200 -8.24 6.91 -2.30
C ALA A 200 -9.61 6.48 -2.85
N VAL A 201 -9.84 5.17 -2.96
CA VAL A 201 -11.11 4.62 -3.43
C VAL A 201 -12.25 4.89 -2.44
N GLU A 202 -12.02 4.74 -1.12
CA GLU A 202 -13.03 5.09 -0.12
C GLU A 202 -13.38 6.59 -0.18
N ARG A 203 -12.39 7.48 -0.37
CA ARG A 203 -12.67 8.90 -0.60
C ARG A 203 -13.45 9.13 -1.90
N ALA A 204 -13.10 8.45 -2.99
CA ALA A 204 -13.84 8.53 -4.25
C ALA A 204 -15.31 8.08 -4.10
N LYS A 205 -15.57 7.04 -3.32
CA LYS A 205 -16.93 6.54 -3.02
C LYS A 205 -17.78 7.57 -2.29
N THR A 206 -17.20 8.41 -1.42
CA THR A 206 -17.96 9.46 -0.70
C THR A 206 -18.58 10.48 -1.65
N THR A 207 -18.11 10.60 -2.89
CA THR A 207 -18.70 11.51 -3.89
C THR A 207 -20.05 11.04 -4.42
N GLY A 208 -20.39 9.76 -4.24
CA GLY A 208 -21.59 9.14 -4.84
C GLY A 208 -21.51 8.94 -6.36
N ILE A 209 -20.42 9.34 -7.01
CA ILE A 209 -20.21 9.26 -8.47
C ILE A 209 -19.61 7.91 -8.84
N LEU A 210 -18.62 7.43 -8.06
CA LEU A 210 -17.99 6.13 -8.28
C LEU A 210 -18.94 4.99 -7.91
N ARG A 211 -19.38 4.22 -8.90
CA ARG A 211 -20.33 3.10 -8.76
C ARG A 211 -19.80 1.88 -9.49
N PHE A 212 -20.38 0.69 -9.23
CA PHE A 212 -19.95 -0.57 -9.85
C PHE A 212 -19.99 -0.56 -11.40
N ASN A 213 -20.85 0.24 -12.02
CA ASN A 213 -21.02 0.36 -13.46
C ASN A 213 -20.35 1.61 -14.06
N SER A 214 -19.55 2.33 -13.28
CA SER A 214 -18.85 3.53 -13.76
C SER A 214 -17.78 3.19 -14.80
N ARG A 215 -17.63 4.07 -15.78
CA ARG A 215 -16.46 4.13 -16.67
C ARG A 215 -15.35 4.84 -15.93
N VAL A 216 -14.27 4.12 -15.63
CA VAL A 216 -13.17 4.64 -14.81
C VAL A 216 -11.89 4.71 -15.62
N VAL A 217 -11.30 5.91 -15.70
CA VAL A 217 -9.96 6.07 -16.27
C VAL A 217 -8.93 6.10 -15.15
N VAL A 218 -7.90 5.26 -15.26
CA VAL A 218 -6.74 5.24 -14.37
C VAL A 218 -5.53 5.72 -15.16
N GLN A 219 -5.01 6.89 -14.77
CA GLN A 219 -3.87 7.50 -15.44
C GLN A 219 -2.59 7.25 -14.65
N GLY A 220 -1.63 6.58 -15.33
CA GLY A 220 -0.42 6.05 -14.75
C GLY A 220 -0.57 4.57 -14.36
N CYS A 221 0.24 3.71 -14.96
CA CYS A 221 0.30 2.27 -14.72
C CYS A 221 1.59 1.88 -13.99
N GLY A 222 2.06 2.72 -13.06
CA GLY A 222 3.04 2.33 -12.05
C GLY A 222 2.39 1.42 -10.99
N PRO A 223 3.13 0.99 -9.96
CA PRO A 223 2.60 0.10 -8.91
C PRO A 223 1.27 0.61 -8.32
N ILE A 224 1.17 1.91 -8.08
CA ILE A 224 -0.03 2.57 -7.54
C ILE A 224 -1.22 2.44 -8.50
N GLY A 225 -1.06 2.82 -9.78
CA GLY A 225 -2.16 2.70 -10.74
C GLY A 225 -2.57 1.26 -11.02
N LEU A 226 -1.63 0.32 -11.03
CA LEU A 226 -1.91 -1.11 -11.18
C LEU A 226 -2.70 -1.68 -10.00
N LEU A 227 -2.34 -1.31 -8.77
CA LEU A 227 -3.13 -1.65 -7.57
C LEU A 227 -4.52 -0.99 -7.60
N CYS A 228 -4.62 0.27 -8.06
CA CYS A 228 -5.91 0.94 -8.24
C CYS A 228 -6.83 0.13 -9.17
N ILE A 229 -6.32 -0.29 -10.33
CA ILE A 229 -7.07 -1.13 -11.28
C ILE A 229 -7.53 -2.43 -10.62
N ALA A 230 -6.65 -3.11 -9.89
CA ALA A 230 -6.97 -4.36 -9.20
C ALA A 230 -8.05 -4.16 -8.13
N ILE A 231 -7.98 -3.09 -7.33
CA ILE A 231 -8.98 -2.76 -6.31
C ILE A 231 -10.33 -2.49 -6.98
N LEU A 232 -10.38 -1.65 -8.00
CA LEU A 232 -11.61 -1.36 -8.75
C LEU A 232 -12.22 -2.64 -9.33
N ARG A 233 -11.39 -3.53 -9.87
CA ARG A 233 -11.83 -4.83 -10.39
C ARG A 233 -12.43 -5.72 -9.31
N THR A 234 -11.83 -5.77 -8.13
CA THR A 234 -12.40 -6.55 -7.00
C THR A 234 -13.72 -5.98 -6.48
N MET A 235 -13.99 -4.69 -6.73
CA MET A 235 -15.28 -4.05 -6.42
C MET A 235 -16.36 -4.33 -7.47
N GLY A 236 -16.04 -5.03 -8.56
CA GLY A 236 -16.97 -5.32 -9.66
C GLY A 236 -17.04 -4.23 -10.73
N ILE A 237 -16.13 -3.25 -10.70
CA ILE A 237 -16.03 -2.25 -11.77
C ILE A 237 -15.28 -2.91 -12.94
N GLU A 238 -15.93 -3.00 -14.10
CA GLU A 238 -15.38 -3.66 -15.28
C GLU A 238 -14.88 -2.65 -16.32
N ASN A 239 -15.59 -1.53 -16.49
CA ASN A 239 -15.25 -0.50 -17.47
C ASN A 239 -14.05 0.34 -17.02
N ILE A 240 -12.86 -0.24 -17.03
CA ILE A 240 -11.63 0.42 -16.63
C ILE A 240 -10.73 0.61 -17.84
N VAL A 241 -10.35 1.86 -18.11
CA VAL A 241 -9.36 2.23 -19.14
C VAL A 241 -8.09 2.70 -18.45
N ALA A 242 -6.98 2.02 -18.75
CA ALA A 242 -5.64 2.40 -18.26
C ALA A 242 -4.94 3.31 -19.26
N VAL A 243 -4.31 4.39 -18.79
CA VAL A 243 -3.56 5.34 -19.63
C VAL A 243 -2.11 5.41 -19.16
N ASP A 244 -1.16 5.05 -20.02
CA ASP A 244 0.28 5.12 -19.75
C ASP A 244 1.06 5.25 -21.08
N GLY A 245 2.36 5.51 -21.03
CA GLY A 245 3.24 5.51 -22.21
C GLY A 245 4.11 4.26 -22.33
N ASN A 246 4.08 3.37 -21.35
CA ASN A 246 4.89 2.15 -21.34
C ASN A 246 4.05 0.93 -21.73
N ALA A 247 4.39 0.31 -22.86
CA ALA A 247 3.63 -0.81 -23.42
C ALA A 247 3.57 -2.03 -22.46
N GLN A 248 4.64 -2.31 -21.72
CA GLN A 248 4.66 -3.43 -20.77
C GLN A 248 3.73 -3.17 -19.58
N ARG A 249 3.72 -1.93 -19.05
CA ARG A 249 2.81 -1.52 -17.97
C ARG A 249 1.35 -1.56 -18.43
N LEU A 250 1.06 -1.14 -19.66
CA LEU A 250 -0.27 -1.24 -20.24
C LEU A 250 -0.72 -2.70 -20.45
N ALA A 251 0.20 -3.59 -20.87
CA ALA A 251 -0.11 -5.01 -20.94
C ALA A 251 -0.44 -5.59 -19.57
N PHE A 252 0.35 -5.22 -18.57
CA PHE A 252 0.12 -5.69 -17.19
C PHE A 252 -1.15 -5.07 -16.56
N ALA A 253 -1.51 -3.83 -16.92
CA ALA A 253 -2.78 -3.24 -16.51
C ALA A 253 -3.99 -4.09 -16.93
N LYS A 254 -3.94 -4.73 -18.10
CA LYS A 254 -4.97 -5.66 -18.55
C LYS A 254 -5.00 -6.94 -17.69
N GLU A 255 -3.84 -7.49 -17.33
CA GLU A 255 -3.77 -8.64 -16.41
C GLU A 255 -4.34 -8.29 -15.03
N MET A 256 -4.19 -7.03 -14.59
CA MET A 256 -4.74 -6.52 -13.33
C MET A 256 -6.24 -6.18 -13.40
N GLY A 257 -6.84 -6.26 -14.59
CA GLY A 257 -8.29 -6.13 -14.76
C GLY A 257 -8.77 -4.90 -15.54
N ALA A 258 -7.87 -4.10 -16.14
CA ALA A 258 -8.29 -3.07 -17.07
C ALA A 258 -8.89 -3.71 -18.34
N GLU A 259 -10.08 -3.25 -18.76
CA GLU A 259 -10.72 -3.71 -19.98
C GLU A 259 -9.94 -3.28 -21.21
N LYS A 260 -9.53 -2.02 -21.23
CA LYS A 260 -8.78 -1.44 -22.33
C LYS A 260 -7.63 -0.55 -21.82
N SER A 261 -6.73 -0.23 -22.74
CA SER A 261 -5.60 0.64 -22.45
C SER A 261 -5.33 1.61 -23.58
N VAL A 262 -4.88 2.81 -23.24
CA VAL A 262 -4.50 3.87 -24.18
C VAL A 262 -3.03 4.24 -23.95
N ASP A 263 -2.24 4.10 -25.00
CA ASP A 263 -0.84 4.55 -25.03
C ASP A 263 -0.80 6.01 -25.45
N PHE A 264 -0.58 6.91 -24.49
CA PHE A 264 -0.61 8.35 -24.76
C PHE A 264 0.48 8.79 -25.75
N THR A 265 1.56 8.04 -25.90
CA THR A 265 2.66 8.38 -26.83
C THR A 265 2.25 8.28 -28.30
N LYS A 266 1.17 7.57 -28.59
CA LYS A 266 0.61 7.39 -29.94
C LYS A 266 -0.36 8.46 -30.37
N HIS A 267 -0.69 9.42 -29.47
CA HIS A 267 -1.67 10.47 -29.72
C HIS A 267 -1.03 11.85 -29.63
N LYS A 268 -1.09 12.61 -30.72
CA LYS A 268 -0.53 13.97 -30.75
C LYS A 268 -1.54 15.01 -30.26
N GLY A 269 -1.24 15.59 -29.11
CA GLY A 269 -2.08 16.63 -28.49
C GLY A 269 -3.22 16.05 -27.65
N ILE A 270 -3.80 16.94 -26.84
CA ILE A 270 -4.80 16.53 -25.84
C ILE A 270 -6.13 16.12 -26.49
N GLU A 271 -6.52 16.71 -27.61
CA GLU A 271 -7.77 16.36 -28.30
C GLU A 271 -7.73 14.93 -28.82
N ALA A 272 -6.61 14.53 -29.46
CA ALA A 272 -6.43 13.17 -29.97
C ALA A 272 -6.37 12.14 -28.82
N LEU A 273 -5.72 12.48 -27.72
CA LEU A 273 -5.65 11.62 -26.54
C LEU A 273 -7.02 11.48 -25.85
N THR A 274 -7.76 12.59 -25.70
CA THR A 274 -9.12 12.59 -25.16
C THR A 274 -10.03 11.70 -25.99
N LYS A 275 -10.00 11.88 -27.30
CA LYS A 275 -10.78 11.03 -28.22
C LYS A 275 -10.42 9.56 -28.09
N ALA A 276 -9.15 9.20 -27.96
CA ALA A 276 -8.72 7.82 -27.79
C ALA A 276 -9.24 7.20 -26.49
N VAL A 277 -9.29 7.97 -25.39
CA VAL A 277 -9.88 7.53 -24.13
C VAL A 277 -11.40 7.35 -24.28
N GLU A 278 -12.10 8.28 -24.93
CA GLU A 278 -13.54 8.16 -25.20
C GLU A 278 -13.84 6.95 -26.10
N ASP A 279 -13.07 6.76 -27.17
CA ASP A 279 -13.24 5.61 -28.08
C ASP A 279 -13.03 4.27 -27.32
N ALA A 280 -12.11 4.25 -26.35
CA ALA A 280 -11.94 3.09 -25.48
C ALA A 280 -13.18 2.81 -24.60
N PHE A 281 -13.98 3.83 -24.28
CA PHE A 281 -15.27 3.68 -23.60
C PHE A 281 -16.47 3.60 -24.56
N GLY A 282 -16.25 3.34 -25.85
CA GLY A 282 -17.32 3.24 -26.84
C GLY A 282 -17.90 4.58 -27.29
N GLY A 283 -17.10 5.65 -27.25
CA GLY A 283 -17.46 7.01 -27.65
C GLY A 283 -17.98 7.89 -26.52
N TYR A 284 -17.80 7.49 -25.26
CA TYR A 284 -18.24 8.24 -24.08
C TYR A 284 -17.05 8.64 -23.21
N PRO A 285 -17.10 9.80 -22.54
CA PRO A 285 -16.09 10.17 -21.53
C PRO A 285 -16.22 9.32 -20.25
N ALA A 286 -15.17 9.33 -19.42
CA ALA A 286 -15.16 8.65 -18.14
C ALA A 286 -16.14 9.27 -17.14
N ASP A 287 -16.73 8.47 -16.26
CA ASP A 287 -17.52 8.93 -15.13
C ASP A 287 -16.60 9.37 -13.97
N PHE A 288 -15.48 8.67 -13.79
CA PHE A 288 -14.53 8.93 -12.72
C PHE A 288 -13.07 8.73 -13.19
N GLY A 289 -12.16 9.55 -12.68
CA GLY A 289 -10.72 9.44 -12.94
C GLY A 289 -9.90 9.24 -11.67
N PHE A 290 -8.87 8.39 -11.74
CA PHE A 290 -7.81 8.29 -10.74
C PHE A 290 -6.50 8.75 -11.36
N GLN A 291 -5.90 9.80 -10.78
CA GLN A 291 -4.60 10.31 -11.21
C GLN A 291 -3.51 9.73 -10.32
N CYS A 292 -2.70 8.83 -10.90
CA CYS A 292 -1.70 8.03 -10.20
C CYS A 292 -0.25 8.36 -10.64
N THR A 293 -0.03 9.54 -11.22
CA THR A 293 1.30 10.00 -11.67
C THR A 293 1.72 11.27 -10.96
N GLY A 294 3.02 11.50 -10.79
CA GLY A 294 3.58 12.78 -10.34
C GLY A 294 3.83 13.78 -11.49
N SER A 295 3.08 13.69 -12.60
CA SER A 295 3.27 14.54 -13.77
C SER A 295 2.24 15.66 -13.84
N PRO A 296 2.64 16.95 -13.76
CA PRO A 296 1.74 18.08 -13.91
C PRO A 296 0.94 18.07 -15.23
N ILE A 297 1.57 17.63 -16.33
CA ILE A 297 0.90 17.51 -17.62
C ILE A 297 -0.19 16.43 -17.59
N ALA A 298 0.12 15.28 -16.99
CA ALA A 298 -0.87 14.23 -16.84
C ALA A 298 -2.04 14.69 -15.97
N HIS A 299 -1.78 15.37 -14.85
CA HIS A 299 -2.82 15.97 -14.02
C HIS A 299 -3.73 16.91 -14.84
N ALA A 300 -3.17 17.82 -15.64
CA ALA A 300 -3.97 18.72 -16.48
C ALA A 300 -4.79 17.97 -17.55
N ASN A 301 -4.26 16.88 -18.06
CA ASN A 301 -4.92 16.09 -19.11
C ASN A 301 -6.12 15.30 -18.61
N ILE A 302 -6.09 14.75 -17.39
CA ILE A 302 -7.16 13.88 -16.89
C ILE A 302 -8.51 14.58 -16.79
N TYR A 303 -8.52 15.89 -16.56
CA TYR A 303 -9.74 16.69 -16.57
C TYR A 303 -10.51 16.61 -17.89
N LYS A 304 -9.80 16.40 -19.01
CA LYS A 304 -10.42 16.32 -20.35
C LYS A 304 -11.10 14.97 -20.59
N PHE A 305 -10.68 13.92 -19.89
CA PHE A 305 -11.22 12.57 -20.06
C PHE A 305 -12.55 12.36 -19.32
N ILE A 306 -12.90 13.25 -18.38
CA ILE A 306 -14.02 13.09 -17.45
C ILE A 306 -15.22 13.92 -17.93
N ARG A 307 -16.42 13.31 -17.91
CA ARG A 307 -17.68 13.97 -18.28
C ARG A 307 -18.09 15.09 -17.30
N SER A 308 -19.05 15.90 -17.71
CA SER A 308 -19.75 16.81 -16.80
C SER A 308 -20.48 16.02 -15.70
N GLY A 309 -20.48 16.53 -14.46
CA GLY A 309 -20.97 15.86 -13.27
C GLY A 309 -20.15 14.62 -12.89
N GLY A 310 -18.93 14.48 -13.42
CA GLY A 310 -18.01 13.38 -13.08
C GLY A 310 -17.15 13.68 -11.86
N GLY A 311 -16.22 12.77 -11.55
CA GLY A 311 -15.34 12.89 -10.41
C GLY A 311 -13.87 12.59 -10.74
N LEU A 312 -12.97 13.20 -9.97
CA LEU A 312 -11.53 12.98 -10.04
C LEU A 312 -10.99 12.73 -8.64
N CYS A 313 -10.22 11.69 -8.47
CA CYS A 313 -9.38 11.49 -7.29
C CYS A 313 -7.91 11.75 -7.65
N GLU A 314 -7.32 12.73 -6.99
CA GLU A 314 -5.90 13.08 -7.12
C GLU A 314 -5.10 12.42 -5.98
N LEU A 315 -4.14 11.57 -6.32
CA LEU A 315 -3.24 10.91 -5.38
C LEU A 315 -1.80 10.78 -5.89
N GLY A 316 -1.51 11.28 -7.09
CA GLY A 316 -0.21 11.11 -7.74
C GLY A 316 0.90 12.01 -7.21
N PHE A 317 0.56 13.10 -6.54
CA PHE A 317 1.52 14.10 -6.05
C PHE A 317 1.78 13.95 -4.54
N PHE A 318 2.48 12.91 -4.15
CA PHE A 318 2.91 12.72 -2.76
C PHE A 318 4.11 13.62 -2.37
N ILE A 319 4.76 14.26 -3.35
CA ILE A 319 5.72 15.36 -3.18
C ILE A 319 5.35 16.50 -4.13
N ASN A 320 5.94 17.68 -3.91
CA ASN A 320 5.81 18.77 -4.86
C ASN A 320 6.52 18.42 -6.18
N GLY A 321 5.74 18.03 -7.20
CA GLY A 321 6.19 17.71 -8.57
C GLY A 321 6.17 18.90 -9.53
N GLY A 322 5.85 20.11 -9.05
CA GLY A 322 5.68 21.32 -9.83
C GLY A 322 4.21 21.67 -10.10
N ASP A 323 4.00 22.77 -10.80
CA ASP A 323 2.68 23.35 -11.06
C ASP A 323 2.00 22.70 -12.28
N ALA A 324 0.68 22.50 -12.18
CA ALA A 324 -0.16 22.07 -13.29
C ALA A 324 -1.09 23.21 -13.73
N THR A 325 -1.20 23.41 -15.04
CA THR A 325 -2.10 24.44 -15.61
C THR A 325 -3.43 23.83 -16.01
N ILE A 326 -4.50 24.25 -15.38
CA ILE A 326 -5.89 23.89 -15.73
C ILE A 326 -6.68 25.16 -16.05
N ASN A 327 -7.79 25.00 -16.79
CA ASN A 327 -8.75 26.09 -16.98
C ASN A 327 -9.93 25.88 -16.02
N PRO A 328 -10.04 26.68 -14.93
CA PRO A 328 -11.08 26.47 -13.92
C PRO A 328 -12.50 26.50 -14.48
N HIS A 329 -12.75 27.32 -15.52
CA HIS A 329 -14.07 27.39 -16.15
C HIS A 329 -14.43 26.08 -16.86
N PHE A 330 -13.58 25.63 -17.80
CA PHE A 330 -13.90 24.47 -18.62
C PHE A 330 -13.62 23.13 -17.91
N ASP A 331 -12.65 23.08 -16.99
CA ASP A 331 -12.19 21.86 -16.37
C ASP A 331 -12.95 21.52 -15.09
N ILE A 332 -13.47 22.53 -14.38
CA ILE A 332 -14.14 22.36 -13.09
C ILE A 332 -15.57 22.91 -13.13
N CYS A 333 -15.73 24.27 -13.26
CA CYS A 333 -17.02 24.92 -13.03
C CYS A 333 -18.08 24.50 -14.05
N ALA A 334 -17.80 24.60 -15.37
CA ALA A 334 -18.77 24.26 -16.42
C ALA A 334 -19.08 22.75 -16.48
N LYS A 335 -18.24 21.92 -15.89
CA LYS A 335 -18.47 20.46 -15.75
C LYS A 335 -19.18 20.10 -14.44
N GLU A 336 -19.29 21.01 -13.47
CA GLU A 336 -19.68 20.65 -12.10
C GLU A 336 -18.86 19.44 -11.59
N LEU A 337 -17.53 19.48 -11.83
CA LEU A 337 -16.64 18.37 -11.52
C LEU A 337 -16.38 18.28 -10.02
N THR A 338 -16.48 17.08 -9.45
CA THR A 338 -16.08 16.81 -8.07
C THR A 338 -14.63 16.35 -8.05
N VAL A 339 -13.76 17.12 -7.37
CA VAL A 339 -12.34 16.76 -7.20
C VAL A 339 -12.09 16.43 -5.74
N VAL A 340 -11.50 15.27 -5.47
CA VAL A 340 -11.07 14.83 -4.13
C VAL A 340 -9.59 14.54 -4.14
N GLY A 341 -8.86 15.06 -3.14
CA GLY A 341 -7.47 14.67 -2.88
C GLY A 341 -7.43 13.44 -1.96
N SER A 342 -6.41 12.60 -2.13
CA SER A 342 -6.12 11.50 -1.22
C SER A 342 -4.67 11.58 -0.76
N TRP A 343 -4.46 11.41 0.55
CA TRP A 343 -3.14 11.50 1.16
C TRP A 343 -2.93 10.34 2.12
N VAL A 344 -1.93 9.49 1.82
CA VAL A 344 -1.59 8.33 2.64
C VAL A 344 -2.85 7.45 2.91
N TYR A 345 -3.10 7.03 4.15
CA TYR A 345 -4.24 6.23 4.59
C TYR A 345 -4.49 6.40 6.09
N THR A 346 -5.58 5.83 6.57
CA THR A 346 -5.91 5.78 7.98
C THR A 346 -5.90 4.34 8.49
N LEU A 347 -5.91 4.15 9.79
CA LEU A 347 -5.95 2.82 10.41
C LEU A 347 -7.13 1.96 9.92
N ARG A 348 -8.27 2.59 9.62
CA ARG A 348 -9.48 1.89 9.14
C ARG A 348 -9.30 1.23 7.78
N ASP A 349 -8.41 1.75 6.96
CA ASP A 349 -8.22 1.27 5.59
C ASP A 349 -7.56 -0.13 5.57
N TYR A 350 -6.88 -0.54 6.65
CA TYR A 350 -6.25 -1.85 6.76
C TYR A 350 -7.23 -3.02 6.69
N ALA A 351 -8.37 -2.93 7.35
CA ALA A 351 -9.38 -3.99 7.30
C ALA A 351 -9.86 -4.23 5.86
N THR A 352 -10.17 -3.14 5.14
CA THR A 352 -10.58 -3.21 3.73
C THR A 352 -9.42 -3.70 2.84
N THR A 353 -8.17 -3.34 3.17
CA THR A 353 -6.99 -3.82 2.44
C THR A 353 -6.83 -5.32 2.57
N PHE A 354 -7.00 -5.89 3.75
CA PHE A 354 -6.94 -7.35 3.94
C PHE A 354 -8.05 -8.07 3.16
N ASP A 355 -9.25 -7.52 3.12
CA ASP A 355 -10.35 -8.07 2.33
C ASP A 355 -10.07 -7.95 0.82
N PHE A 356 -9.48 -6.85 0.37
CA PHE A 356 -9.03 -6.70 -1.02
C PHE A 356 -8.04 -7.79 -1.41
N LEU A 357 -6.98 -8.02 -0.63
CA LEU A 357 -5.96 -9.02 -0.93
C LEU A 357 -6.56 -10.44 -1.04
N LYS A 358 -7.47 -10.79 -0.13
CA LYS A 358 -8.20 -12.07 -0.17
C LYS A 358 -9.06 -12.19 -1.43
N ARG A 359 -9.80 -11.15 -1.78
CA ARG A 359 -10.64 -11.13 -2.99
C ARG A 359 -9.82 -11.17 -4.27
N ALA A 360 -8.74 -10.39 -4.35
CA ALA A 360 -7.84 -10.39 -5.50
C ALA A 360 -7.26 -11.79 -5.75
N LYS A 361 -6.83 -12.48 -4.70
CA LYS A 361 -6.38 -13.89 -4.79
C LYS A 361 -7.50 -14.82 -5.24
N ALA A 362 -8.71 -14.67 -4.71
CA ALA A 362 -9.86 -15.52 -5.04
C ALA A 362 -10.28 -15.40 -6.50
N ILE A 363 -10.15 -14.22 -7.12
CA ILE A 363 -10.46 -14.00 -8.55
C ILE A 363 -9.24 -14.11 -9.47
N GLY A 364 -8.08 -14.53 -8.92
CA GLY A 364 -6.87 -14.84 -9.69
C GLY A 364 -6.09 -13.64 -10.20
N LEU A 365 -6.19 -12.46 -9.58
CA LEU A 365 -5.37 -11.31 -9.96
C LEU A 365 -3.89 -11.55 -9.61
N PRO A 366 -2.96 -11.27 -10.52
CA PRO A 366 -1.54 -11.63 -10.37
C PRO A 366 -0.75 -10.60 -9.55
N LEU A 367 -1.21 -10.27 -8.33
CA LEU A 367 -0.62 -9.23 -7.49
C LEU A 367 0.88 -9.44 -7.22
N SER A 368 1.33 -10.69 -7.02
CA SER A 368 2.73 -11.02 -6.75
C SER A 368 3.67 -10.63 -7.91
N LYS A 369 3.16 -10.58 -9.15
CA LYS A 369 3.94 -10.12 -10.31
C LYS A 369 4.29 -8.62 -10.24
N LEU A 370 3.64 -7.85 -9.36
CA LEU A 370 4.04 -6.46 -9.11
C LEU A 370 5.47 -6.36 -8.57
N ILE A 371 5.90 -7.32 -7.75
CA ILE A 371 7.25 -7.35 -7.19
C ILE A 371 8.21 -7.94 -8.23
N THR A 372 8.78 -7.06 -9.04
CA THR A 372 9.61 -7.45 -10.19
C THR A 372 11.08 -7.70 -9.84
N HIS A 373 11.60 -7.04 -8.81
CA HIS A 373 12.99 -7.15 -8.38
C HIS A 373 13.08 -7.35 -6.88
N ARG A 374 14.03 -8.18 -6.46
CA ARG A 374 14.31 -8.46 -5.04
C ARG A 374 15.79 -8.33 -4.79
N PHE A 375 16.14 -7.54 -3.80
CA PHE A 375 17.52 -7.28 -3.39
C PHE A 375 17.71 -7.65 -1.92
N PRO A 376 18.86 -8.18 -1.52
CA PRO A 376 19.19 -8.28 -0.10
C PRO A 376 19.48 -6.88 0.47
N LEU A 377 19.44 -6.75 1.80
CA LEU A 377 19.68 -5.46 2.48
C LEU A 377 21.04 -4.83 2.11
N GLU A 378 22.04 -5.66 1.87
CA GLU A 378 23.39 -5.24 1.46
C GLU A 378 23.40 -4.49 0.12
N GLN A 379 22.39 -4.70 -0.71
CA GLN A 379 22.24 -4.06 -2.02
C GLN A 379 21.19 -2.94 -2.03
N ILE A 380 20.97 -2.30 -0.89
CA ILE A 380 19.92 -1.25 -0.75
C ILE A 380 20.15 -0.10 -1.74
N ASN A 381 21.38 0.34 -1.98
CA ASN A 381 21.68 1.40 -2.93
C ASN A 381 21.26 0.99 -4.36
N GLU A 382 21.58 -0.23 -4.79
CA GLU A 382 21.18 -0.78 -6.08
C GLU A 382 19.66 -0.91 -6.22
N ALA A 383 18.97 -1.27 -5.12
CA ALA A 383 17.51 -1.33 -5.09
C ALA A 383 16.87 0.05 -5.35
N LEU A 384 17.40 1.12 -4.72
CA LEU A 384 16.92 2.49 -4.95
C LEU A 384 17.23 2.98 -6.37
N GLU A 385 18.43 2.72 -6.87
CA GLU A 385 18.82 3.05 -8.25
C GLU A 385 17.91 2.35 -9.28
N THR A 386 17.60 1.06 -9.05
CA THR A 386 16.66 0.30 -9.89
C THR A 386 15.26 0.90 -9.86
N ASN A 387 14.78 1.35 -8.69
CA ASN A 387 13.51 2.04 -8.56
C ASN A 387 13.50 3.36 -9.35
N LEU A 388 14.54 4.19 -9.20
CA LEU A 388 14.69 5.47 -9.89
C LEU A 388 14.78 5.32 -11.41
N SER A 389 15.40 4.24 -11.91
CA SER A 389 15.50 3.98 -13.35
C SER A 389 14.19 3.56 -14.00
N MET A 390 13.13 3.35 -13.21
CA MET A 390 11.80 2.88 -13.64
C MET A 390 11.83 1.58 -14.46
N GLN A 391 12.88 0.77 -14.36
CA GLN A 391 13.01 -0.52 -15.06
C GLN A 391 12.12 -1.60 -14.45
N GLY A 392 11.73 -1.45 -13.18
CA GLY A 392 10.81 -2.34 -12.48
C GLY A 392 9.45 -1.72 -12.24
N LEU A 393 8.57 -2.52 -11.60
CA LEU A 393 7.33 -2.04 -10.98
C LEU A 393 7.56 -1.82 -9.49
N LYS A 394 7.33 -2.81 -8.65
CA LYS A 394 7.68 -2.75 -7.21
C LYS A 394 9.02 -3.45 -7.00
N ILE A 395 9.93 -2.75 -6.40
CA ILE A 395 11.22 -3.28 -5.91
C ILE A 395 11.01 -3.68 -4.45
N ALA A 396 11.63 -4.76 -4.00
CA ALA A 396 11.59 -5.18 -2.61
C ALA A 396 12.99 -5.49 -2.07
N VAL A 397 13.24 -5.09 -0.84
CA VAL A 397 14.39 -5.53 -0.05
C VAL A 397 13.95 -6.74 0.76
N ILE A 398 14.65 -7.86 0.64
CA ILE A 398 14.29 -9.14 1.27
C ILE A 398 15.43 -9.58 2.17
N ASN A 399 15.14 -9.79 3.45
CA ASN A 399 16.08 -10.34 4.41
C ASN A 399 16.00 -11.88 4.44
N LYS A 400 17.14 -12.51 4.70
CA LYS A 400 17.25 -13.98 4.81
C LYS A 400 17.01 -14.48 6.21
#